data_4f8f733a78b1729a1016d1dd6366e256
#
_entry.id   4f8f733a78b1729a1016d1dd6366e256
#
_cell.length_a   1.000
_cell.length_b   1.000
_cell.length_c   1.000
_cell.angle_alpha   90.00
_cell.angle_beta   90.00
_cell.angle_gamma   90.00
#
_symmetry.space_group_name_H-M   'P 1'
#
loop_
_entity.id
_entity.type
_entity.pdbx_description
1 polymer ?
#
loop_
_entity_poly.entity_id
_entity_poly.type
_entity_poly.pdbx_seq_one_letter_code
_entity_poly.pdbx_strand_id
1 'polypeptide(L)'
;MSLIISPLSPSGFGPLKVILSSSYPFEMSFSLEDKARWLNDIFMAEGFNNPVIIGQSMGGYLGQMYSQLYPEKLRGFISIDSAPLQRKYLAGTELWLLKRMEPVYRHYPWKLLLKQGSDGVASSEYGRSLMRSMMMTYDGNQKRYAELAGHGYRILAEAIEADLPYEIKCPALLICGTKDHAGSCIRYNKAWHKKSGISIEWIEGAGHNSNTDEPEIINKIIEDFVKELE
;
A
#
# COMPACT_ATOMS: atom_id res chain seq x y z
N MET A 1 2.93 -4.17 5.60
CA MET A 1 2.62 -2.81 5.11
C MET A 1 3.85 -1.95 5.35
N SER A 2 4.55 -1.61 4.27
CA SER A 2 5.78 -0.80 4.37
C SER A 2 5.47 0.59 3.82
N LEU A 3 5.66 1.61 4.62
CA LEU A 3 5.64 3.00 4.20
C LEU A 3 7.08 3.50 4.30
N ILE A 4 7.64 3.90 3.17
CA ILE A 4 9.00 4.44 3.09
C ILE A 4 8.88 5.95 2.95
N ILE A 5 9.54 6.68 3.84
CA ILE A 5 9.53 8.14 3.85
C ILE A 5 10.97 8.61 3.75
N SER A 6 11.30 9.39 2.73
CA SER A 6 12.60 10.02 2.59
C SER A 6 12.49 11.52 2.87
N PRO A 7 13.18 12.07 3.88
CA PRO A 7 13.43 13.49 3.96
C PRO A 7 14.59 13.81 3.02
N LEU A 8 14.39 14.72 2.08
CA LEU A 8 15.48 15.29 1.30
C LEU A 8 16.09 16.43 2.11
N SER A 9 17.36 16.29 2.48
CA SER A 9 18.14 17.41 2.99
C SER A 9 18.90 18.08 1.82
N PRO A 10 19.24 19.37 1.92
CA PRO A 10 19.99 20.07 0.87
C PRO A 10 21.38 19.49 0.58
N SER A 11 21.83 18.52 1.36
CA SER A 11 23.16 17.88 1.27
C SER A 11 23.16 16.44 0.75
N GLY A 12 22.08 15.99 0.07
CA GLY A 12 21.98 14.62 -0.45
C GLY A 12 21.12 13.71 0.42
N PHE A 13 20.94 12.47 -0.03
CA PHE A 13 20.06 11.49 0.63
C PHE A 13 20.31 11.39 2.13
N GLY A 14 19.38 11.94 2.93
CA GLY A 14 19.29 11.62 4.34
C GLY A 14 18.93 10.14 4.55
N PRO A 15 19.18 9.56 5.73
CA PRO A 15 18.86 8.16 5.99
C PRO A 15 17.37 7.90 5.72
N LEU A 16 17.11 6.88 4.90
CA LEU A 16 15.76 6.39 4.62
C LEU A 16 15.12 5.96 5.95
N LYS A 17 14.14 6.72 6.45
CA LYS A 17 13.38 6.30 7.62
C LYS A 17 12.22 5.40 7.18
N VAL A 18 12.30 4.13 7.54
CA VAL A 18 11.20 3.17 7.38
C VAL A 18 10.34 3.22 8.63
N ILE A 19 9.09 3.66 8.50
CA ILE A 19 8.13 3.59 9.59
C ILE A 19 7.30 2.32 9.39
N LEU A 20 7.56 1.31 10.22
CA LEU A 20 6.76 0.09 10.29
C LEU A 20 5.63 0.31 11.30
N SER A 21 4.42 0.55 10.82
CA SER A 21 3.25 0.63 11.71
C SER A 21 2.68 -0.77 11.96
N SER A 22 3.27 -1.54 12.88
CA SER A 22 2.80 -2.90 13.09
C SER A 22 2.68 -3.41 14.53
N SER A 23 2.81 -2.60 15.58
CA SER A 23 2.99 -3.20 16.91
C SER A 23 2.24 -2.58 18.09
N TYR A 24 1.11 -1.90 17.91
CA TYR A 24 0.34 -1.44 19.08
C TYR A 24 -0.98 -2.20 19.23
N PRO A 25 -1.39 -2.54 20.45
CA PRO A 25 -2.72 -3.08 20.74
C PRO A 25 -3.73 -1.94 20.62
N PHE A 26 -4.13 -1.60 19.40
CA PHE A 26 -5.19 -0.63 19.16
C PHE A 26 -6.55 -1.28 19.26
N GLU A 27 -7.49 -0.58 19.87
CA GLU A 27 -8.89 -0.76 19.53
C GLU A 27 -9.01 -0.45 18.02
N MET A 28 -9.53 -1.41 17.25
CA MET A 28 -9.63 -1.29 15.79
C MET A 28 -10.85 -0.47 15.39
N SER A 29 -10.93 0.77 15.86
CA SER A 29 -12.02 1.71 15.57
C SER A 29 -11.62 2.84 14.63
N PHE A 30 -10.38 2.85 14.11
CA PHE A 30 -9.85 3.90 13.25
C PHE A 30 -10.15 3.67 11.76
N SER A 31 -10.25 4.75 11.01
CA SER A 31 -10.43 4.79 9.57
C SER A 31 -9.09 4.94 8.80
N LEU A 32 -9.15 4.87 7.47
CA LEU A 32 -8.00 5.21 6.62
C LEU A 32 -7.65 6.71 6.74
N GLU A 33 -8.65 7.56 6.95
CA GLU A 33 -8.49 8.99 7.20
C GLU A 33 -7.73 9.25 8.50
N ASP A 34 -8.07 8.55 9.60
CA ASP A 34 -7.34 8.67 10.88
C ASP A 34 -5.87 8.31 10.71
N LYS A 35 -5.58 7.25 9.95
CA LYS A 35 -4.20 6.87 9.65
C LYS A 35 -3.45 7.96 8.88
N ALA A 36 -4.10 8.63 7.93
CA ALA A 36 -3.49 9.73 7.18
C ALA A 36 -3.24 10.95 8.08
N ARG A 37 -4.11 11.23 9.04
CA ARG A 37 -3.91 12.28 10.06
C ARG A 37 -2.73 11.94 10.98
N TRP A 38 -2.65 10.71 11.49
CA TRP A 38 -1.50 10.26 12.29
C TRP A 38 -0.19 10.33 11.52
N LEU A 39 -0.22 10.00 10.22
CA LEU A 39 0.95 10.14 9.37
C LEU A 39 1.40 11.60 9.27
N ASN A 40 0.46 12.54 9.12
CA ASN A 40 0.77 13.97 9.14
C ASN A 40 1.37 14.40 10.49
N ASP A 41 0.83 13.92 11.60
CA ASP A 41 1.36 14.25 12.93
C ASP A 41 2.79 13.73 13.10
N ILE A 42 3.09 12.53 12.58
CA ILE A 42 4.45 11.99 12.55
C ILE A 42 5.36 12.88 11.70
N PHE A 43 4.92 13.31 10.51
CA PHE A 43 5.72 14.19 9.65
C PHE A 43 6.03 15.53 10.33
N MET A 44 5.04 16.11 10.99
CA MET A 44 5.22 17.35 11.75
C MET A 44 6.18 17.16 12.92
N ALA A 45 6.06 16.08 13.69
CA ALA A 45 6.92 15.79 14.83
C ALA A 45 8.38 15.51 14.42
N GLU A 46 8.59 14.89 13.25
CA GLU A 46 9.91 14.59 12.70
C GLU A 46 10.48 15.75 11.84
N GLY A 47 9.74 16.85 11.67
CA GLY A 47 10.18 18.01 10.89
C GLY A 47 10.22 17.74 9.38
N PHE A 48 9.46 16.78 8.86
CA PHE A 48 9.39 16.50 7.42
C PHE A 48 8.50 17.51 6.70
N ASN A 49 9.13 18.39 5.95
CA ASN A 49 8.43 19.34 5.09
C ASN A 49 8.34 18.77 3.67
N ASN A 50 7.11 18.64 3.14
CA ASN A 50 6.85 18.13 1.80
C ASN A 50 7.55 16.78 1.50
N PRO A 51 7.20 15.70 2.22
CA PRO A 51 7.83 14.39 1.98
C PRO A 51 7.41 13.79 0.64
N VAL A 52 8.21 12.83 0.15
CA VAL A 52 7.77 11.87 -0.86
C VAL A 52 7.18 10.65 -0.14
N ILE A 53 5.94 10.30 -0.45
CA ILE A 53 5.31 9.08 0.07
C ILE A 53 5.48 7.95 -0.94
N ILE A 54 6.04 6.84 -0.48
CA ILE A 54 6.17 5.60 -1.26
C ILE A 54 5.38 4.52 -0.53
N GLY A 55 4.28 4.08 -1.13
CA GLY A 55 3.35 3.16 -0.48
C GLY A 55 3.11 1.87 -1.27
N GLN A 56 3.37 0.71 -0.65
CA GLN A 56 3.06 -0.59 -1.21
C GLN A 56 1.69 -1.07 -0.71
N SER A 57 0.84 -1.57 -1.61
CA SER A 57 -0.49 -2.12 -1.31
C SER A 57 -1.31 -1.14 -0.44
N MET A 58 -1.65 -1.49 0.79
CA MET A 58 -2.36 -0.62 1.74
C MET A 58 -1.63 0.73 1.97
N GLY A 59 -0.30 0.77 1.84
CA GLY A 59 0.49 2.00 1.91
C GLY A 59 0.18 2.97 0.77
N GLY A 60 -0.07 2.46 -0.43
CA GLY A 60 -0.49 3.29 -1.57
C GLY A 60 -1.88 3.89 -1.38
N TYR A 61 -2.82 3.16 -0.77
CA TYR A 61 -4.12 3.73 -0.39
C TYR A 61 -3.98 4.80 0.69
N LEU A 62 -3.11 4.59 1.66
CA LEU A 62 -2.81 5.60 2.68
C LEU A 62 -2.21 6.86 2.06
N GLY A 63 -1.30 6.73 1.10
CA GLY A 63 -0.73 7.88 0.36
C GLY A 63 -1.78 8.66 -0.43
N GLN A 64 -2.74 7.98 -1.06
CA GLN A 64 -3.88 8.64 -1.73
C GLN A 64 -4.78 9.38 -0.74
N MET A 65 -5.10 8.78 0.41
CA MET A 65 -5.88 9.45 1.47
C MET A 65 -5.11 10.66 2.03
N TYR A 66 -3.80 10.51 2.23
CA TYR A 66 -2.97 11.65 2.67
C TYR A 66 -2.98 12.79 1.63
N SER A 67 -2.82 12.48 0.35
CA SER A 67 -2.91 13.46 -0.74
C SER A 67 -4.28 14.15 -0.79
N GLN A 68 -5.36 13.43 -0.49
CA GLN A 68 -6.73 13.98 -0.42
C GLN A 68 -6.86 14.98 0.72
N LEU A 69 -6.29 14.70 1.90
CA LEU A 69 -6.41 15.56 3.08
C LEU A 69 -5.42 16.73 3.06
N TYR A 70 -4.24 16.51 2.49
CA TYR A 70 -3.11 17.45 2.52
C TYR A 70 -2.48 17.63 1.14
N PRO A 71 -3.24 18.12 0.14
CA PRO A 71 -2.81 18.10 -1.27
C PRO A 71 -1.54 18.91 -1.55
N GLU A 72 -1.24 19.92 -0.71
CA GLU A 72 -0.07 20.80 -0.87
C GLU A 72 1.14 20.36 -0.02
N LYS A 73 1.03 19.23 0.72
CA LYS A 73 2.08 18.77 1.62
C LYS A 73 2.90 17.61 1.08
N LEU A 74 2.72 17.23 -0.18
CA LEU A 74 3.49 16.17 -0.82
C LEU A 74 4.38 16.74 -1.93
N ARG A 75 5.66 16.37 -1.89
CA ARG A 75 6.60 16.62 -2.97
C ARG A 75 6.44 15.60 -4.11
N GLY A 76 6.11 14.35 -3.79
CA GLY A 76 5.89 13.28 -4.73
C GLY A 76 5.19 12.07 -4.12
N PHE A 77 4.65 11.21 -4.98
CA PHE A 77 3.94 10.00 -4.56
C PHE A 77 4.27 8.81 -5.47
N ILE A 78 4.68 7.70 -4.88
CA ILE A 78 4.85 6.41 -5.58
C ILE A 78 3.86 5.40 -4.99
N SER A 79 3.04 4.81 -5.87
CA SER A 79 2.11 3.74 -5.54
C SER A 79 2.63 2.41 -6.07
N ILE A 80 2.97 1.47 -5.19
CA ILE A 80 3.48 0.14 -5.55
C ILE A 80 2.41 -0.90 -5.29
N ASP A 81 2.02 -1.67 -6.32
CA ASP A 81 1.06 -2.77 -6.23
C ASP A 81 -0.22 -2.37 -5.45
N SER A 82 -0.70 -1.14 -5.69
CA SER A 82 -1.91 -0.60 -5.09
C SER A 82 -2.87 -0.21 -6.20
N ALA A 83 -4.11 0.14 -5.86
CA ALA A 83 -5.12 0.53 -6.84
C ALA A 83 -5.71 1.91 -6.49
N PRO A 84 -6.44 2.57 -7.40
CA PRO A 84 -7.07 3.85 -7.09
C PRO A 84 -8.19 3.68 -6.06
N LEU A 85 -8.28 4.62 -5.11
CA LEU A 85 -9.38 4.71 -4.14
C LEU A 85 -10.70 5.20 -4.75
N GLN A 86 -10.64 5.82 -5.91
CA GLN A 86 -11.83 6.39 -6.55
C GLN A 86 -12.88 5.32 -6.85
N ARG A 87 -14.09 5.53 -6.37
CA ARG A 87 -15.22 4.58 -6.48
C ARG A 87 -15.51 4.12 -7.92
N LYS A 88 -15.27 5.01 -8.90
CA LYS A 88 -15.51 4.73 -10.34
C LYS A 88 -14.69 3.58 -10.93
N TYR A 89 -13.66 3.10 -10.25
CA TYR A 89 -12.81 2.00 -10.73
C TYR A 89 -13.26 0.63 -10.22
N LEU A 90 -13.96 0.56 -9.08
CA LEU A 90 -14.29 -0.70 -8.41
C LEU A 90 -15.74 -1.12 -8.63
N ALA A 91 -15.96 -2.43 -8.78
CA ALA A 91 -17.30 -3.00 -8.82
C ALA A 91 -17.91 -3.06 -7.42
N GLY A 92 -19.23 -2.92 -7.32
CA GLY A 92 -19.95 -2.99 -6.04
C GLY A 92 -19.81 -4.34 -5.33
N THR A 93 -19.69 -5.41 -6.10
CA THR A 93 -19.47 -6.77 -5.59
C THR A 93 -18.11 -6.93 -4.89
N GLU A 94 -17.07 -6.26 -5.40
CA GLU A 94 -15.75 -6.28 -4.79
C GLU A 94 -15.75 -5.54 -3.45
N LEU A 95 -16.41 -4.38 -3.36
CA LEU A 95 -16.58 -3.66 -2.09
C LEU A 95 -17.35 -4.46 -1.06
N TRP A 96 -18.42 -5.13 -1.51
CA TRP A 96 -19.20 -6.01 -0.64
C TRP A 96 -18.34 -7.15 -0.07
N LEU A 97 -17.45 -7.73 -0.90
CA LEU A 97 -16.52 -8.78 -0.49
C LEU A 97 -15.47 -8.27 0.49
N LEU A 98 -14.83 -7.12 0.21
CA LEU A 98 -13.82 -6.52 1.09
C LEU A 98 -14.34 -6.36 2.52
N LYS A 99 -15.57 -5.88 2.70
CA LYS A 99 -16.20 -5.73 4.02
C LYS A 99 -16.42 -7.04 4.78
N ARG A 100 -16.32 -8.19 4.10
CA ARG A 100 -16.60 -9.53 4.65
C ARG A 100 -15.36 -10.43 4.76
N MET A 101 -14.18 -9.88 4.56
CA MET A 101 -12.94 -10.68 4.58
C MET A 101 -12.59 -11.20 5.97
N GLU A 102 -12.96 -10.52 7.05
CA GLU A 102 -12.68 -10.97 8.41
C GLU A 102 -13.25 -12.38 8.71
N PRO A 103 -14.56 -12.63 8.57
CA PRO A 103 -15.10 -13.97 8.80
C PRO A 103 -14.53 -15.03 7.85
N VAL A 104 -14.20 -14.66 6.62
CA VAL A 104 -13.51 -15.56 5.68
C VAL A 104 -12.17 -15.99 6.25
N TYR A 105 -11.29 -15.06 6.63
CA TYR A 105 -9.99 -15.38 7.19
C TYR A 105 -10.08 -16.11 8.55
N ARG A 106 -11.07 -15.80 9.37
CA ARG A 106 -11.28 -16.43 10.67
C ARG A 106 -11.58 -17.92 10.56
N HIS A 107 -12.34 -18.35 9.53
CA HIS A 107 -12.78 -19.72 9.37
C HIS A 107 -12.01 -20.49 8.29
N TYR A 108 -11.16 -19.81 7.51
CA TYR A 108 -10.36 -20.47 6.49
C TYR A 108 -9.28 -21.34 7.13
N PRO A 109 -9.01 -22.59 6.63
CA PRO A 109 -7.98 -23.44 7.21
C PRO A 109 -6.61 -22.74 7.23
N TRP A 110 -6.03 -22.56 8.43
CA TRP A 110 -4.82 -21.76 8.62
C TRP A 110 -3.66 -22.15 7.70
N LYS A 111 -3.38 -23.46 7.56
CA LYS A 111 -2.32 -23.94 6.68
C LYS A 111 -2.53 -23.57 5.21
N LEU A 112 -3.78 -23.56 4.75
CA LEU A 112 -4.11 -23.13 3.38
C LEU A 112 -4.02 -21.61 3.26
N LEU A 113 -4.50 -20.87 4.25
CA LEU A 113 -4.39 -19.41 4.29
C LEU A 113 -2.92 -18.97 4.25
N LEU A 114 -2.08 -19.61 5.06
CA LEU A 114 -0.64 -19.37 5.08
C LEU A 114 0.02 -19.63 3.72
N LYS A 115 -0.31 -20.75 3.10
CA LYS A 115 0.21 -21.11 1.77
C LYS A 115 -0.26 -20.13 0.71
N GLN A 116 -1.57 -19.91 0.60
CA GLN A 116 -2.13 -19.04 -0.43
C GLN A 116 -1.75 -17.56 -0.23
N GLY A 117 -1.69 -17.10 1.02
CA GLY A 117 -1.28 -15.74 1.35
C GLY A 117 0.19 -15.47 1.02
N SER A 118 1.07 -16.48 1.16
CA SER A 118 2.47 -16.33 0.77
C SER A 118 2.69 -16.50 -0.73
N ASP A 119 2.12 -17.56 -1.32
CA ASP A 119 2.33 -17.90 -2.73
C ASP A 119 1.56 -16.96 -3.68
N GLY A 120 0.44 -16.38 -3.21
CA GLY A 120 -0.41 -15.51 -4.00
C GLY A 120 0.02 -14.04 -4.08
N VAL A 121 0.92 -13.60 -3.19
CA VAL A 121 1.34 -12.19 -3.14
C VAL A 121 2.76 -11.96 -3.65
N ALA A 122 3.59 -12.98 -3.77
CA ALA A 122 4.96 -12.86 -4.23
C ALA A 122 5.32 -13.94 -5.25
N SER A 123 6.11 -13.59 -6.25
CA SER A 123 6.61 -14.49 -7.29
C SER A 123 7.98 -15.07 -6.94
N SER A 124 8.82 -14.33 -6.20
CA SER A 124 10.13 -14.77 -5.76
C SER A 124 10.06 -15.70 -4.54
N GLU A 125 11.05 -16.57 -4.38
CA GLU A 125 11.17 -17.40 -3.18
C GLU A 125 11.41 -16.54 -1.93
N TYR A 126 12.22 -15.50 -2.06
CA TYR A 126 12.48 -14.56 -0.99
C TYR A 126 11.20 -13.85 -0.53
N GLY A 127 10.42 -13.29 -1.45
CA GLY A 127 9.16 -12.61 -1.13
C GLY A 127 8.15 -13.53 -0.48
N ARG A 128 7.99 -14.78 -0.99
CA ARG A 128 7.11 -15.79 -0.38
C ARG A 128 7.57 -16.19 1.02
N SER A 129 8.88 -16.40 1.21
CA SER A 129 9.46 -16.75 2.50
C SER A 129 9.24 -15.64 3.53
N LEU A 130 9.48 -14.38 3.14
CA LEU A 130 9.25 -13.22 3.99
C LEU A 130 7.78 -13.09 4.39
N MET A 131 6.86 -13.20 3.44
CA MET A 131 5.41 -13.14 3.72
C MET A 131 4.96 -14.27 4.63
N ARG A 132 5.45 -15.51 4.39
CA ARG A 132 5.18 -16.65 5.25
C ARG A 132 5.68 -16.41 6.67
N SER A 133 6.90 -15.92 6.85
CA SER A 133 7.47 -15.61 8.17
C SER A 133 6.63 -14.57 8.90
N MET A 134 6.18 -13.54 8.20
CA MET A 134 5.30 -12.51 8.78
C MET A 134 3.95 -13.10 9.20
N MET A 135 3.32 -13.93 8.38
CA MET A 135 2.05 -14.58 8.73
C MET A 135 2.22 -15.56 9.90
N MET A 136 3.34 -16.28 9.98
CA MET A 136 3.65 -17.23 11.07
C MET A 136 3.74 -16.56 12.44
N THR A 137 3.92 -15.25 12.52
CA THR A 137 3.84 -14.53 13.82
C THR A 137 2.44 -14.61 14.45
N TYR A 138 1.44 -14.99 13.67
CA TYR A 138 0.05 -15.22 14.10
C TYR A 138 -0.28 -16.72 14.25
N ASP A 139 0.70 -17.62 14.16
CA ASP A 139 0.44 -19.05 14.36
C ASP A 139 -0.13 -19.30 15.75
N GLY A 140 -1.20 -20.09 15.83
CA GLY A 140 -2.01 -20.23 17.05
C GLY A 140 -2.93 -19.05 17.39
N ASN A 141 -2.89 -17.96 16.64
CA ASN A 141 -3.75 -16.78 16.84
C ASN A 141 -4.39 -16.26 15.55
N GLN A 142 -4.94 -17.18 14.75
CA GLN A 142 -5.62 -16.86 13.48
C GLN A 142 -6.75 -15.84 13.66
N LYS A 143 -7.41 -15.85 14.81
CA LYS A 143 -8.44 -14.84 15.14
C LYS A 143 -7.86 -13.43 15.02
N ARG A 144 -6.70 -13.17 15.62
CA ARG A 144 -6.04 -11.86 15.58
C ARG A 144 -5.60 -11.48 14.17
N TYR A 145 -5.08 -12.43 13.39
CA TYR A 145 -4.77 -12.21 11.98
C TYR A 145 -6.01 -11.79 11.19
N ALA A 146 -7.13 -12.52 11.35
CA ALA A 146 -8.39 -12.22 10.68
C ALA A 146 -8.95 -10.85 11.04
N GLU A 147 -8.89 -10.46 12.32
CA GLU A 147 -9.30 -9.14 12.80
C GLU A 147 -8.48 -8.02 12.17
N LEU A 148 -7.16 -8.14 12.14
CA LEU A 148 -6.27 -7.13 11.57
C LEU A 148 -6.43 -7.01 10.05
N ALA A 149 -6.41 -8.14 9.34
CA ALA A 149 -6.58 -8.15 7.89
C ALA A 149 -7.98 -7.69 7.48
N GLY A 150 -9.02 -8.17 8.17
CA GLY A 150 -10.40 -7.78 7.93
C GLY A 150 -10.66 -6.30 8.20
N HIS A 151 -10.07 -5.75 9.26
CA HIS A 151 -10.11 -4.32 9.53
C HIS A 151 -9.46 -3.51 8.39
N GLY A 152 -8.28 -3.94 7.91
CA GLY A 152 -7.62 -3.30 6.77
C GLY A 152 -8.51 -3.24 5.52
N TYR A 153 -9.15 -4.35 5.16
CA TYR A 153 -10.09 -4.39 4.03
C TYR A 153 -11.35 -3.56 4.27
N ARG A 154 -11.85 -3.50 5.50
CA ARG A 154 -13.03 -2.71 5.84
C ARG A 154 -12.77 -1.22 5.68
N ILE A 155 -11.68 -0.68 6.26
CA ILE A 155 -11.35 0.75 6.14
C ILE A 155 -11.01 1.14 4.71
N LEU A 156 -10.46 0.22 3.90
CA LEU A 156 -10.29 0.41 2.47
C LEU A 156 -11.63 0.56 1.76
N ALA A 157 -12.57 -0.35 2.02
CA ALA A 157 -13.90 -0.30 1.42
C ALA A 157 -14.66 0.98 1.83
N GLU A 158 -14.58 1.38 3.10
CA GLU A 158 -15.19 2.62 3.62
C GLU A 158 -14.61 3.87 2.93
N ALA A 159 -13.28 3.93 2.75
CA ALA A 159 -12.64 5.01 2.03
C ALA A 159 -13.09 5.09 0.56
N ILE A 160 -13.24 3.94 -0.12
CA ILE A 160 -13.75 3.90 -1.50
C ILE A 160 -15.24 4.32 -1.57
N GLU A 161 -16.05 3.92 -0.60
CA GLU A 161 -17.47 4.29 -0.52
C GLU A 161 -17.70 5.75 -0.20
N ALA A 162 -16.74 6.42 0.46
CA ALA A 162 -16.78 7.86 0.68
C ALA A 162 -16.76 8.66 -0.62
N ASP A 163 -16.38 8.02 -1.73
CA ASP A 163 -16.39 8.55 -3.10
C ASP A 163 -15.73 9.93 -3.23
N LEU A 164 -14.64 10.15 -2.48
CA LEU A 164 -13.85 11.36 -2.55
C LEU A 164 -13.05 11.40 -3.87
N PRO A 165 -12.65 12.59 -4.35
CA PRO A 165 -11.92 12.74 -5.60
C PRO A 165 -10.61 11.97 -5.67
N TYR A 166 -9.85 11.89 -4.57
CA TYR A 166 -8.53 11.26 -4.46
C TYR A 166 -7.59 11.67 -5.61
N GLU A 167 -7.60 12.96 -5.93
CA GLU A 167 -6.72 13.53 -6.94
C GLU A 167 -5.30 13.64 -6.41
N ILE A 168 -4.33 13.18 -7.19
CA ILE A 168 -2.92 13.35 -6.90
C ILE A 168 -2.44 14.61 -7.60
N LYS A 169 -2.06 15.62 -6.82
CA LYS A 169 -1.64 16.93 -7.35
C LYS A 169 -0.13 17.12 -7.43
N CYS A 170 0.64 16.22 -6.84
CA CYS A 170 2.10 16.21 -6.94
C CYS A 170 2.57 15.27 -8.07
N PRO A 171 3.85 15.34 -8.49
CA PRO A 171 4.45 14.31 -9.32
C PRO A 171 4.20 12.92 -8.74
N ALA A 172 3.81 11.97 -9.58
CA ALA A 172 3.44 10.64 -9.13
C ALA A 172 3.84 9.55 -10.10
N LEU A 173 4.10 8.35 -9.56
CA LEU A 173 4.45 7.16 -10.31
C LEU A 173 3.68 5.95 -9.78
N LEU A 174 3.15 5.15 -10.69
CA LEU A 174 2.57 3.84 -10.38
C LEU A 174 3.60 2.76 -10.69
N ILE A 175 3.69 1.76 -9.83
CA ILE A 175 4.50 0.56 -10.05
C ILE A 175 3.60 -0.64 -9.82
N CYS A 176 3.62 -1.61 -10.74
CA CYS A 176 2.77 -2.80 -10.62
C CYS A 176 3.45 -4.03 -11.21
N GLY A 177 3.45 -5.12 -10.45
CA GLY A 177 3.92 -6.41 -10.93
C GLY A 177 3.04 -6.97 -12.05
N THR A 178 3.65 -7.53 -13.12
CA THR A 178 2.88 -8.11 -14.25
C THR A 178 2.13 -9.40 -13.88
N LYS A 179 2.47 -9.99 -12.73
CA LYS A 179 1.79 -11.15 -12.14
C LYS A 179 1.05 -10.81 -10.83
N ASP A 180 0.71 -9.55 -10.62
CA ASP A 180 -0.09 -9.16 -9.45
C ASP A 180 -1.54 -9.66 -9.61
N HIS A 181 -1.85 -10.72 -8.88
CA HIS A 181 -3.18 -11.34 -8.83
C HIS A 181 -3.98 -10.94 -7.57
N ALA A 182 -3.53 -9.96 -6.80
CA ALA A 182 -4.28 -9.46 -5.66
C ALA A 182 -5.51 -8.66 -6.13
N GLY A 183 -6.65 -9.32 -6.12
CA GLY A 183 -7.89 -8.77 -6.67
C GLY A 183 -7.77 -8.44 -8.16
N SER A 184 -8.10 -7.21 -8.51
CA SER A 184 -8.02 -6.70 -9.90
C SER A 184 -6.94 -5.63 -10.08
N CYS A 185 -5.85 -5.70 -9.32
CA CYS A 185 -4.81 -4.67 -9.24
C CYS A 185 -4.28 -4.25 -10.62
N ILE A 186 -3.88 -5.20 -11.48
CA ILE A 186 -3.42 -4.93 -12.84
C ILE A 186 -4.47 -4.16 -13.66
N ARG A 187 -5.74 -4.61 -13.63
CA ARG A 187 -6.83 -3.95 -14.36
C ARG A 187 -7.05 -2.52 -13.88
N TYR A 188 -7.00 -2.31 -12.58
CA TYR A 188 -7.21 -0.99 -11.98
C TYR A 188 -6.05 -0.05 -12.26
N ASN A 189 -4.81 -0.52 -12.19
CA ASN A 189 -3.64 0.29 -12.52
C ASN A 189 -3.62 0.69 -14.00
N LYS A 190 -3.96 -0.21 -14.93
CA LYS A 190 -4.13 0.12 -16.35
C LYS A 190 -5.18 1.22 -16.56
N ALA A 191 -6.32 1.11 -15.89
CA ALA A 191 -7.39 2.10 -15.99
C ALA A 191 -7.00 3.44 -15.32
N TRP A 192 -6.31 3.38 -14.20
CA TRP A 192 -5.83 4.56 -13.49
C TRP A 192 -4.82 5.34 -14.34
N HIS A 193 -3.75 4.69 -14.80
CA HIS A 193 -2.79 5.27 -15.73
C HIS A 193 -3.48 5.94 -16.94
N LYS A 194 -4.36 5.19 -17.63
CA LYS A 194 -5.06 5.68 -18.83
C LYS A 194 -5.91 6.94 -18.58
N LYS A 195 -6.55 7.02 -17.40
CA LYS A 195 -7.50 8.11 -17.08
C LYS A 195 -6.84 9.32 -16.43
N SER A 196 -5.78 9.11 -15.63
CA SER A 196 -5.11 10.18 -14.89
C SER A 196 -3.89 10.74 -15.61
N GLY A 197 -3.29 9.97 -16.53
CA GLY A 197 -2.00 10.30 -17.15
C GLY A 197 -0.78 10.06 -16.25
N ILE A 198 -0.96 9.55 -15.02
CA ILE A 198 0.16 9.19 -14.14
C ILE A 198 0.96 8.07 -14.80
N SER A 199 2.28 8.22 -14.90
CA SER A 199 3.17 7.20 -15.46
C SER A 199 3.10 5.89 -14.68
N ILE A 200 3.34 4.77 -15.36
CA ILE A 200 3.35 3.44 -14.74
C ILE A 200 4.54 2.63 -15.21
N GLU A 201 5.24 2.02 -14.24
CA GLU A 201 6.30 1.04 -14.47
C GLU A 201 5.76 -0.36 -14.18
N TRP A 202 5.86 -1.24 -15.19
CA TRP A 202 5.46 -2.64 -15.08
C TRP A 202 6.67 -3.49 -14.74
N ILE A 203 6.62 -4.18 -13.59
CA ILE A 203 7.70 -5.05 -13.14
C ILE A 203 7.44 -6.46 -13.65
N GLU A 204 8.20 -6.85 -14.66
CA GLU A 204 8.03 -8.12 -15.35
C GLU A 204 8.26 -9.31 -14.41
N GLY A 205 7.30 -10.21 -14.36
CA GLY A 205 7.37 -11.43 -13.56
C GLY A 205 7.07 -11.26 -12.07
N ALA A 206 7.02 -10.03 -11.54
CA ALA A 206 6.73 -9.77 -10.13
C ALA A 206 5.24 -9.92 -9.79
N GLY A 207 4.96 -10.36 -8.57
CA GLY A 207 3.62 -10.45 -7.98
C GLY A 207 3.17 -9.16 -7.29
N HIS A 208 2.27 -9.29 -6.31
CA HIS A 208 1.74 -8.17 -5.52
C HIS A 208 2.77 -7.53 -4.58
N ASN A 209 3.83 -8.24 -4.26
CA ASN A 209 4.95 -7.72 -3.49
C ASN A 209 6.16 -7.48 -4.42
N SER A 210 5.97 -6.69 -5.47
CA SER A 210 7.00 -6.44 -6.48
C SER A 210 8.28 -5.86 -5.88
N ASN A 211 8.15 -5.11 -4.78
CA ASN A 211 9.28 -4.55 -4.02
C ASN A 211 10.15 -5.61 -3.33
N THR A 212 9.63 -6.81 -3.08
CA THR A 212 10.41 -7.95 -2.56
C THR A 212 10.75 -8.98 -3.64
N ASP A 213 10.03 -8.97 -4.74
CA ASP A 213 10.30 -9.84 -5.87
C ASP A 213 11.48 -9.33 -6.73
N GLU A 214 11.52 -8.02 -6.96
CA GLU A 214 12.54 -7.34 -7.79
C GLU A 214 13.07 -6.07 -7.08
N PRO A 215 13.72 -6.22 -5.89
CA PRO A 215 14.09 -5.07 -5.05
C PRO A 215 15.09 -4.13 -5.73
N GLU A 216 16.02 -4.64 -6.52
CA GLU A 216 17.04 -3.81 -7.20
C GLU A 216 16.38 -2.91 -8.26
N ILE A 217 15.45 -3.46 -9.05
CA ILE A 217 14.71 -2.72 -10.07
C ILE A 217 13.85 -1.65 -9.41
N ILE A 218 13.09 -2.02 -8.37
CA ILE A 218 12.20 -1.10 -7.65
C ILE A 218 13.01 0.02 -6.99
N ASN A 219 14.12 -0.29 -6.32
CA ASN A 219 14.97 0.72 -5.69
C ASN A 219 15.54 1.71 -6.72
N LYS A 220 15.94 1.21 -7.89
CA LYS A 220 16.43 2.07 -8.98
C LYS A 220 15.35 3.02 -9.49
N ILE A 221 14.13 2.52 -9.72
CA ILE A 221 12.98 3.33 -10.14
C ILE A 221 12.67 4.42 -9.10
N ILE A 222 12.65 4.05 -7.82
CA ILE A 222 12.42 5.00 -6.71
C ILE A 222 13.51 6.07 -6.69
N GLU A 223 14.78 5.68 -6.81
CA GLU A 223 15.92 6.59 -6.82
C GLU A 223 15.83 7.58 -7.99
N ASP A 224 15.52 7.10 -9.19
CA ASP A 224 15.41 7.94 -10.38
C ASP A 224 14.25 8.93 -10.24
N PHE A 225 13.07 8.47 -9.79
CA PHE A 225 11.93 9.35 -9.53
C PHE A 225 12.25 10.44 -8.50
N VAL A 226 12.92 10.08 -7.41
CA VAL A 226 13.28 11.06 -6.35
C VAL A 226 14.29 12.10 -6.89
N LYS A 227 15.26 11.70 -7.72
CA LYS A 227 16.21 12.62 -8.38
C LYS A 227 15.52 13.61 -9.32
N GLU A 228 14.48 13.19 -10.02
CA GLU A 228 13.71 14.08 -10.90
C GLU A 228 12.93 15.16 -10.15
N LEU A 229 12.73 14.99 -8.83
CA LEU A 229 12.08 15.98 -7.98
C LEU A 229 13.04 17.05 -7.44
N GLU A 230 14.35 16.86 -7.57
CA GLU A 230 15.38 17.81 -7.12
C GLU A 230 15.49 18.99 -8.09
#